data_abea1593d0ee4e5f76957a03838bf96e
#
_entry.id   abea1593d0ee4e5f76957a03838bf96e
#
_cell.length_a   1.000
_cell.length_b   1.000
_cell.length_c   1.000
_cell.angle_alpha   90.00
_cell.angle_beta   90.00
_cell.angle_gamma   90.00
#
_symmetry.space_group_name_H-M   'P 1'
#
loop_
_entity.id
_entity.type
_entity.pdbx_description
1 polymer ?
#
loop_
_entity_poly.entity_id
_entity_poly.type
_entity_poly.pdbx_seq_one_letter_code
_entity_poly.pdbx_strand_id
1 'polypeptide(L)'
;MSQLKIGWAEVSITPDKKVSLTGQFAERISEYVEKPLTATAMAVEAGDDQMVIIGCDLAAIEEDLVADVRKALSGNDKGLDPEKVILNAIHTHTGPGYSKAANAPSNWAMDWYQRMKPFLRPDQIYEERVSITGNPDIASDEEVFDLLVERISEAALTAWEGRKAGAFKNAFDRAAVGMCRRVAYSDDTAQMWGDANTAVFTELEGGNDSGVEIMFTFDEDRKVTGAMVNVCCPAQCVQHRLFVSPDYWGETKKLLRERFGEDFFVLPTCSTAGDQCPVDLVRWVNPDTDVHDPNLIRNNPPVRKADPSMFDLEGMKKAGKRVANAVKDAYDELTGDFQEDIKFEHHVLNMQLPLRRVTLTEKINAEKGLAEYCRAIPGNVNFMDIANCQKFFGVTERFAEQETRNIVDTEVHIIRMGSVAIATYPYEVFLDYGNQIKARQYCEQSFLIQLANGSKGYLPTEKAERHGHYSAFVGSGCVGHEGGDLLVRETLKDINGLFADDYKVYEYKE
;
A
#
# COMPACT_ATOMS: atom_id res chain seq x y z
N MET A 1 -22.22 25.03 1.75
CA MET A 1 -22.64 23.65 1.51
C MET A 1 -23.17 23.55 0.10
N SER A 2 -22.88 22.50 -0.60
CA SER A 2 -23.26 22.29 -2.01
C SER A 2 -23.76 20.87 -2.20
N GLN A 3 -24.69 20.68 -3.13
CA GLN A 3 -25.24 19.37 -3.46
C GLN A 3 -24.14 18.43 -3.92
N LEU A 4 -24.09 17.26 -3.32
CA LEU A 4 -23.14 16.20 -3.62
C LEU A 4 -23.60 15.43 -4.86
N LYS A 5 -22.68 15.25 -5.81
CA LYS A 5 -22.87 14.32 -6.93
C LYS A 5 -21.83 13.21 -6.84
N ILE A 6 -22.24 11.97 -7.07
CA ILE A 6 -21.41 10.79 -6.99
C ILE A 6 -21.58 9.96 -8.27
N GLY A 7 -20.47 9.46 -8.79
CA GLY A 7 -20.47 8.52 -9.91
C GLY A 7 -19.51 7.37 -9.64
N TRP A 8 -19.81 6.21 -10.19
CA TRP A 8 -19.03 5.00 -10.04
C TRP A 8 -18.72 4.35 -11.38
N ALA A 9 -17.57 3.72 -11.46
CA ALA A 9 -17.21 2.81 -12.53
C ALA A 9 -16.27 1.73 -12.02
N GLU A 10 -16.32 0.55 -12.61
CA GLU A 10 -15.35 -0.52 -12.42
C GLU A 10 -14.95 -1.09 -13.77
N VAL A 11 -13.65 -1.14 -14.06
CA VAL A 11 -13.11 -1.60 -15.33
C VAL A 11 -12.07 -2.69 -15.04
N SER A 12 -12.05 -3.76 -15.83
CA SER A 12 -11.02 -4.78 -15.72
C SER A 12 -9.66 -4.24 -16.18
N ILE A 13 -8.64 -4.46 -15.35
CA ILE A 13 -7.22 -4.18 -15.64
C ILE A 13 -6.41 -5.48 -15.74
N THR A 14 -7.10 -6.61 -15.94
CA THR A 14 -6.47 -7.93 -16.05
C THR A 14 -5.84 -8.08 -17.44
N PRO A 15 -4.52 -8.34 -17.55
CA PRO A 15 -3.89 -8.63 -18.84
C PRO A 15 -4.39 -9.95 -19.44
N ASP A 16 -4.51 -10.01 -20.76
CA ASP A 16 -4.96 -11.20 -21.49
C ASP A 16 -3.88 -12.31 -21.58
N LYS A 17 -2.62 -11.94 -21.40
CA LYS A 17 -1.47 -12.85 -21.40
C LYS A 17 -1.02 -13.14 -19.96
N LYS A 18 -0.15 -14.14 -19.81
CA LYS A 18 0.64 -14.30 -18.58
C LYS A 18 1.46 -13.05 -18.31
N VAL A 19 1.75 -12.79 -17.04
CA VAL A 19 2.50 -11.60 -16.62
C VAL A 19 3.59 -11.98 -15.63
N SER A 20 4.62 -11.16 -15.55
CA SER A 20 5.50 -11.12 -14.39
C SER A 20 4.72 -10.55 -13.21
N LEU A 21 4.72 -11.28 -12.08
CA LEU A 21 4.04 -10.87 -10.85
C LEU A 21 5.00 -10.05 -10.00
N THR A 22 4.53 -8.89 -9.53
CA THR A 22 5.31 -8.00 -8.69
C THR A 22 5.16 -8.28 -7.18
N GLY A 23 5.88 -7.53 -6.34
CA GLY A 23 5.79 -7.59 -4.87
C GLY A 23 6.77 -8.52 -4.17
N GLN A 24 7.46 -9.39 -4.91
CA GLN A 24 8.55 -10.25 -4.40
C GLN A 24 9.87 -9.89 -5.08
N PHE A 25 11.00 -10.18 -4.42
CA PHE A 25 12.32 -9.95 -5.04
C PHE A 25 12.59 -10.90 -6.21
N ALA A 26 12.06 -12.13 -6.18
CA ALA A 26 12.23 -13.10 -7.24
C ALA A 26 11.15 -12.94 -8.31
N GLU A 27 11.56 -13.04 -9.59
CA GLU A 27 10.62 -13.08 -10.70
C GLU A 27 9.68 -14.28 -10.59
N ARG A 28 8.38 -14.04 -10.76
CA ARG A 28 7.31 -15.03 -10.75
C ARG A 28 6.41 -14.78 -11.96
N ILE A 29 6.13 -15.83 -12.72
CA ILE A 29 5.25 -15.75 -13.88
C ILE A 29 3.90 -16.35 -13.52
N SER A 30 2.83 -15.62 -13.83
CA SER A 30 1.47 -16.08 -13.61
C SER A 30 1.16 -17.31 -14.48
N GLU A 31 0.47 -18.28 -13.90
CA GLU A 31 0.02 -19.49 -14.59
C GLU A 31 -1.42 -19.34 -15.09
N TYR A 32 -2.27 -18.70 -14.30
CA TYR A 32 -3.69 -18.44 -14.59
C TYR A 32 -4.18 -17.20 -13.82
N VAL A 33 -5.43 -16.80 -14.07
CA VAL A 33 -6.15 -15.75 -13.33
C VAL A 33 -7.10 -16.45 -12.33
N GLU A 34 -6.84 -16.26 -11.02
CA GLU A 34 -7.72 -16.75 -9.95
C GLU A 34 -8.98 -15.89 -9.87
N LYS A 35 -8.80 -14.57 -9.85
CA LYS A 35 -9.85 -13.57 -10.01
C LYS A 35 -9.36 -12.39 -10.84
N PRO A 36 -10.23 -11.79 -11.66
CA PRO A 36 -9.87 -10.59 -12.41
C PRO A 36 -9.45 -9.44 -11.50
N LEU A 37 -8.48 -8.66 -11.97
CA LEU A 37 -8.10 -7.40 -11.36
C LEU A 37 -8.97 -6.26 -11.90
N THR A 38 -9.30 -5.31 -11.06
CA THR A 38 -10.12 -4.16 -11.42
C THR A 38 -9.51 -2.83 -10.98
N ALA A 39 -9.85 -1.78 -11.72
CA ALA A 39 -9.77 -0.39 -11.29
C ALA A 39 -11.20 0.06 -10.97
N THR A 40 -11.47 0.36 -9.70
CA THR A 40 -12.78 0.84 -9.25
C THR A 40 -12.68 2.32 -8.92
N ALA A 41 -13.41 3.16 -9.66
CA ALA A 41 -13.38 4.61 -9.56
C ALA A 41 -14.64 5.15 -8.87
N MET A 42 -14.45 6.07 -7.93
CA MET A 42 -15.50 6.91 -7.36
C MET A 42 -15.21 8.37 -7.72
N ALA A 43 -16.14 9.00 -8.44
CA ALA A 43 -16.09 10.42 -8.76
C ALA A 43 -17.02 11.20 -7.82
N VAL A 44 -16.53 12.33 -7.33
CA VAL A 44 -17.25 13.22 -6.42
C VAL A 44 -17.15 14.65 -6.94
N GLU A 45 -18.27 15.37 -6.94
CA GLU A 45 -18.35 16.81 -7.21
C GLU A 45 -19.29 17.45 -6.19
N ALA A 46 -18.87 18.55 -5.59
CA ALA A 46 -19.76 19.39 -4.80
C ALA A 46 -19.27 20.85 -4.83
N GLY A 47 -20.12 21.78 -5.26
CA GLY A 47 -19.73 23.16 -5.49
C GLY A 47 -18.75 23.30 -6.66
N ASP A 48 -17.65 23.97 -6.41
CA ASP A 48 -16.62 24.25 -7.41
C ASP A 48 -15.42 23.28 -7.32
N ASP A 49 -15.49 22.26 -6.47
CA ASP A 49 -14.39 21.30 -6.29
C ASP A 49 -14.79 19.86 -6.60
N GLN A 50 -13.81 19.02 -6.85
CA GLN A 50 -13.98 17.70 -7.42
C GLN A 50 -12.91 16.72 -6.94
N MET A 51 -13.20 15.41 -7.07
CA MET A 51 -12.27 14.31 -6.83
C MET A 51 -12.67 13.12 -7.69
N VAL A 52 -11.68 12.43 -8.25
CA VAL A 52 -11.85 11.03 -8.68
C VAL A 52 -10.81 10.20 -7.95
N ILE A 53 -11.25 9.24 -7.15
CA ILE A 53 -10.37 8.29 -6.47
C ILE A 53 -10.57 6.89 -7.04
N ILE A 54 -9.45 6.21 -7.34
CA ILE A 54 -9.44 4.94 -8.05
C ILE A 54 -8.63 3.93 -7.26
N GLY A 55 -9.31 2.89 -6.76
CA GLY A 55 -8.67 1.72 -6.16
C GLY A 55 -8.25 0.75 -7.25
N CYS A 56 -6.96 0.53 -7.39
CA CYS A 56 -6.36 -0.37 -8.38
C CYS A 56 -5.91 -1.67 -7.71
N ASP A 57 -6.27 -2.81 -8.28
CA ASP A 57 -5.83 -4.12 -7.81
C ASP A 57 -4.36 -4.38 -8.27
N LEU A 58 -3.45 -3.50 -7.81
CA LEU A 58 -2.02 -3.47 -8.10
C LEU A 58 -1.18 -3.52 -6.80
N ALA A 59 0.12 -3.79 -6.93
CA ALA A 59 1.03 -3.77 -5.78
C ALA A 59 1.43 -2.35 -5.37
N ALA A 60 1.63 -1.47 -6.34
CA ALA A 60 2.02 -0.07 -6.15
C ALA A 60 1.46 0.78 -7.28
N ILE A 61 1.49 2.08 -7.11
CA ILE A 61 1.22 3.06 -8.16
C ILE A 61 2.52 3.82 -8.42
N GLU A 62 3.08 3.67 -9.62
CA GLU A 62 4.28 4.40 -10.02
C GLU A 62 3.92 5.81 -10.52
N GLU A 63 4.80 6.78 -10.27
CA GLU A 63 4.58 8.18 -10.65
C GLU A 63 4.37 8.36 -12.16
N ASP A 64 5.04 7.53 -12.98
CA ASP A 64 4.88 7.52 -14.44
C ASP A 64 3.48 7.12 -14.87
N LEU A 65 2.87 6.15 -14.20
CA LEU A 65 1.49 5.74 -14.48
C LEU A 65 0.52 6.89 -14.16
N VAL A 66 0.70 7.56 -13.05
CA VAL A 66 -0.11 8.74 -12.67
C VAL A 66 0.03 9.84 -13.72
N ALA A 67 1.25 10.14 -14.13
CA ALA A 67 1.53 11.18 -15.12
C ALA A 67 0.86 10.89 -16.47
N ASP A 68 0.90 9.63 -16.94
CA ASP A 68 0.31 9.28 -18.23
C ASP A 68 -1.22 9.15 -18.17
N VAL A 69 -1.79 8.70 -17.07
CA VAL A 69 -3.25 8.73 -16.84
C VAL A 69 -3.73 10.20 -16.82
N ARG A 70 -3.09 11.08 -16.07
CA ARG A 70 -3.42 12.52 -16.06
C ARG A 70 -3.28 13.15 -17.43
N LYS A 71 -2.24 12.78 -18.17
CA LYS A 71 -2.04 13.24 -19.56
C LYS A 71 -3.17 12.74 -20.48
N ALA A 72 -3.60 11.50 -20.37
CA ALA A 72 -4.71 10.95 -21.14
C ALA A 72 -6.04 11.67 -20.80
N LEU A 73 -6.20 12.08 -19.55
CA LEU A 73 -7.37 12.83 -19.09
C LEU A 73 -7.32 14.32 -19.42
N SER A 74 -6.15 14.91 -19.66
CA SER A 74 -5.97 16.35 -19.86
C SER A 74 -6.68 16.92 -21.09
N GLY A 75 -7.03 16.08 -22.06
CA GLY A 75 -7.79 16.47 -23.26
C GLY A 75 -9.29 16.33 -23.13
N ASN A 76 -9.82 15.97 -21.96
CA ASN A 76 -11.26 15.78 -21.77
C ASN A 76 -12.03 17.10 -21.87
N ASP A 77 -13.19 17.06 -22.52
CA ASP A 77 -14.14 18.20 -22.64
C ASP A 77 -15.24 18.16 -21.57
N LYS A 78 -15.11 17.28 -20.56
CA LYS A 78 -16.12 16.99 -19.53
C LYS A 78 -15.91 17.76 -18.22
N GLY A 79 -14.85 18.56 -18.12
CA GLY A 79 -14.54 19.38 -16.98
C GLY A 79 -13.91 18.64 -15.80
N LEU A 80 -13.42 17.42 -16.01
CA LEU A 80 -12.56 16.73 -15.02
C LEU A 80 -11.19 17.38 -14.99
N ASP A 81 -10.76 17.81 -13.82
CA ASP A 81 -9.39 18.27 -13.57
C ASP A 81 -8.49 17.05 -13.29
N PRO A 82 -7.52 16.75 -14.16
CA PRO A 82 -6.61 15.61 -13.96
C PRO A 82 -5.79 15.66 -12.66
N GLU A 83 -5.50 16.85 -12.13
CA GLU A 83 -4.77 17.01 -10.86
C GLU A 83 -5.60 16.57 -9.64
N LYS A 84 -6.93 16.45 -9.79
CA LYS A 84 -7.86 15.97 -8.76
C LYS A 84 -8.11 14.46 -8.87
N VAL A 85 -7.35 13.76 -9.73
CA VAL A 85 -7.43 12.31 -9.89
C VAL A 85 -6.38 11.63 -9.01
N ILE A 86 -6.84 10.67 -8.20
CA ILE A 86 -6.05 9.92 -7.22
C ILE A 86 -6.10 8.44 -7.59
N LEU A 87 -4.94 7.85 -7.83
CA LEU A 87 -4.78 6.41 -7.99
C LEU A 87 -4.21 5.83 -6.70
N ASN A 88 -4.76 4.74 -6.20
CA ASN A 88 -4.19 4.02 -5.07
C ASN A 88 -4.12 2.52 -5.32
N ALA A 89 -3.11 1.85 -4.76
CA ALA A 89 -2.93 0.41 -4.85
C ALA A 89 -3.43 -0.30 -3.58
N ILE A 90 -4.05 -1.47 -3.76
CA ILE A 90 -4.41 -2.36 -2.65
C ILE A 90 -3.21 -3.16 -2.10
N HIS A 91 -2.07 -3.05 -2.77
CA HIS A 91 -0.82 -3.74 -2.49
C HIS A 91 -0.90 -5.27 -2.68
N THR A 92 -1.61 -5.74 -3.74
CA THR A 92 -1.59 -7.16 -4.07
C THR A 92 -0.25 -7.58 -4.63
N HIS A 93 0.34 -8.64 -4.06
CA HIS A 93 1.58 -9.24 -4.55
C HIS A 93 1.34 -10.33 -5.62
N THR A 94 0.13 -10.43 -6.13
CA THR A 94 -0.27 -11.26 -7.27
C THR A 94 -0.88 -10.43 -8.40
N GLY A 95 -0.50 -9.16 -8.48
CA GLY A 95 -0.75 -8.25 -9.60
C GLY A 95 0.43 -8.23 -10.57
N PRO A 96 0.23 -7.68 -11.79
CA PRO A 96 1.27 -7.59 -12.81
C PRO A 96 2.34 -6.56 -12.48
N GLY A 97 3.57 -6.82 -12.92
CA GLY A 97 4.59 -5.79 -13.10
C GLY A 97 4.27 -4.93 -14.32
N TYR A 98 4.67 -3.67 -14.26
CA TYR A 98 4.50 -2.73 -15.37
C TYR A 98 5.56 -1.62 -15.30
N SER A 99 5.97 -1.13 -16.45
CA SER A 99 6.89 0.03 -16.57
C SER A 99 6.87 0.58 -17.97
N LYS A 100 7.24 1.85 -18.14
CA LYS A 100 7.56 2.38 -19.47
C LYS A 100 8.85 1.75 -19.99
N ALA A 101 8.96 1.54 -21.31
CA ALA A 101 10.18 1.02 -21.94
C ALA A 101 11.43 1.82 -21.57
N ALA A 102 11.29 3.15 -21.42
CA ALA A 102 12.39 4.04 -21.03
C ALA A 102 12.85 3.84 -19.57
N ASN A 103 11.97 3.33 -18.73
CA ASN A 103 12.18 3.10 -17.31
C ASN A 103 12.14 1.59 -16.97
N ALA A 104 12.23 0.72 -17.99
CA ALA A 104 12.27 -0.71 -17.80
C ALA A 104 13.22 -1.05 -16.64
N PRO A 105 12.83 -1.92 -15.71
CA PRO A 105 13.66 -2.24 -14.57
C PRO A 105 15.05 -2.61 -15.07
N SER A 106 16.06 -1.85 -14.66
CA SER A 106 17.43 -2.29 -14.82
C SER A 106 17.51 -3.69 -14.24
N ASN A 107 18.34 -4.55 -14.80
CA ASN A 107 18.62 -5.84 -14.15
C ASN A 107 19.38 -5.57 -12.85
N TRP A 108 18.64 -5.00 -11.86
CA TRP A 108 19.21 -4.53 -10.60
C TRP A 108 20.02 -5.64 -9.90
N ALA A 109 19.58 -6.88 -10.03
CA ALA A 109 20.26 -8.01 -9.46
C ALA A 109 21.64 -8.21 -10.11
N MET A 110 21.74 -8.06 -11.45
CA MET A 110 23.02 -8.14 -12.14
C MET A 110 23.90 -6.94 -11.82
N ASP A 111 23.35 -5.73 -11.76
CA ASP A 111 24.11 -4.52 -11.39
C ASP A 111 24.69 -4.64 -9.99
N TRP A 112 23.89 -5.09 -9.03
CA TRP A 112 24.36 -5.33 -7.65
C TRP A 112 25.36 -6.47 -7.59
N TYR A 113 25.16 -7.56 -8.34
CA TYR A 113 26.15 -8.63 -8.44
C TYR A 113 27.48 -8.13 -8.99
N GLN A 114 27.51 -7.25 -10.02
CA GLN A 114 28.74 -6.65 -10.52
C GLN A 114 29.47 -5.86 -9.41
N ARG A 115 28.72 -5.15 -8.55
CA ARG A 115 29.25 -4.41 -7.41
C ARG A 115 29.74 -5.34 -6.28
N MET A 116 29.19 -6.54 -6.15
CA MET A 116 29.63 -7.57 -5.19
C MET A 116 30.93 -8.24 -5.64
N LYS A 117 31.18 -8.38 -6.95
CA LYS A 117 32.32 -9.11 -7.52
C LYS A 117 33.68 -8.82 -6.87
N PRO A 118 34.06 -7.56 -6.58
CA PRO A 118 35.38 -7.28 -5.94
C PRO A 118 35.57 -7.92 -4.57
N PHE A 119 34.47 -8.32 -3.91
CA PHE A 119 34.47 -8.89 -2.56
C PHE A 119 34.23 -10.41 -2.54
N LEU A 120 33.78 -10.98 -3.67
CA LEU A 120 33.52 -12.40 -3.81
C LEU A 120 34.84 -13.18 -4.02
N ARG A 121 34.79 -14.48 -3.72
CA ARG A 121 35.89 -15.39 -4.11
C ARG A 121 35.88 -15.60 -5.62
N PRO A 122 37.02 -15.85 -6.27
CA PRO A 122 37.09 -16.02 -7.74
C PRO A 122 36.27 -17.16 -8.31
N ASP A 123 35.91 -18.13 -7.49
CA ASP A 123 35.12 -19.31 -7.86
C ASP A 123 33.61 -19.10 -7.66
N GLN A 124 33.18 -17.98 -7.06
CA GLN A 124 31.78 -17.67 -6.85
C GLN A 124 31.19 -16.95 -8.05
N ILE A 125 30.20 -17.57 -8.64
CA ILE A 125 29.46 -17.00 -9.77
C ILE A 125 27.98 -16.83 -9.40
N TYR A 126 27.33 -15.91 -10.07
CA TYR A 126 25.87 -15.78 -10.10
C TYR A 126 25.39 -16.20 -11.49
N GLU A 127 24.59 -17.24 -11.51
CA GLU A 127 23.91 -17.65 -12.74
C GLU A 127 22.63 -16.83 -12.84
N GLU A 128 22.64 -15.89 -13.77
CA GLU A 128 21.45 -15.10 -14.08
C GLU A 128 20.32 -16.05 -14.49
N ARG A 129 19.16 -15.92 -13.86
CA ARG A 129 17.98 -16.59 -14.35
C ARG A 129 17.68 -16.07 -15.75
N VAL A 130 17.41 -16.99 -16.69
CA VAL A 130 17.07 -16.64 -18.07
C VAL A 130 15.89 -15.66 -18.01
N SER A 131 16.12 -14.44 -18.46
CA SER A 131 15.06 -13.46 -18.58
C SER A 131 14.00 -13.99 -19.53
N ILE A 132 12.75 -13.85 -19.16
CA ILE A 132 11.60 -14.17 -20.02
C ILE A 132 11.34 -13.09 -21.06
N THR A 133 12.17 -12.06 -21.10
CA THR A 133 12.08 -10.96 -22.06
C THR A 133 12.00 -11.48 -23.48
N GLY A 134 10.93 -11.14 -24.19
CA GLY A 134 10.68 -11.56 -25.58
C GLY A 134 9.91 -12.87 -25.72
N ASN A 135 9.41 -13.48 -24.62
CA ASN A 135 8.46 -14.61 -24.74
C ASN A 135 7.08 -14.07 -25.18
N PRO A 136 6.55 -14.45 -26.35
CA PRO A 136 5.29 -13.90 -26.88
C PRO A 136 4.05 -14.27 -26.06
N ASP A 137 4.12 -15.30 -25.20
CA ASP A 137 3.04 -15.75 -24.34
C ASP A 137 2.94 -14.94 -23.04
N ILE A 138 3.91 -14.07 -22.78
CA ILE A 138 3.99 -13.24 -21.58
C ILE A 138 3.92 -11.78 -22.00
N ALA A 139 3.01 -11.01 -21.41
CA ALA A 139 2.95 -9.58 -21.65
C ALA A 139 4.22 -8.90 -21.15
N SER A 140 4.75 -7.97 -21.93
CA SER A 140 5.83 -7.11 -21.46
C SER A 140 5.31 -6.09 -20.44
N ASP A 141 6.21 -5.56 -19.62
CA ASP A 141 5.86 -4.51 -18.65
C ASP A 141 5.30 -3.26 -19.35
N GLU A 142 5.73 -2.97 -20.59
CA GLU A 142 5.21 -1.87 -21.41
C GLU A 142 3.79 -2.16 -21.92
N GLU A 143 3.50 -3.37 -22.41
CA GLU A 143 2.15 -3.78 -22.81
C GLU A 143 1.17 -3.66 -21.65
N VAL A 144 1.61 -4.03 -20.43
CA VAL A 144 0.79 -3.89 -19.22
C VAL A 144 0.62 -2.42 -18.84
N PHE A 145 1.68 -1.62 -18.93
CA PHE A 145 1.63 -0.19 -18.63
C PHE A 145 0.60 0.53 -19.52
N ASP A 146 0.63 0.27 -20.82
CA ASP A 146 -0.30 0.88 -21.78
C ASP A 146 -1.75 0.47 -21.51
N LEU A 147 -1.99 -0.83 -21.19
CA LEU A 147 -3.30 -1.33 -20.76
C LEU A 147 -3.79 -0.58 -19.53
N LEU A 148 -2.93 -0.39 -18.52
CA LEU A 148 -3.30 0.30 -17.28
C LEU A 148 -3.67 1.76 -17.53
N VAL A 149 -2.90 2.49 -18.36
CA VAL A 149 -3.22 3.88 -18.72
C VAL A 149 -4.58 3.97 -19.38
N GLU A 150 -4.87 3.09 -20.37
CA GLU A 150 -6.15 3.05 -21.07
C GLU A 150 -7.30 2.79 -20.10
N ARG A 151 -7.22 1.69 -19.34
CA ARG A 151 -8.32 1.20 -18.50
C ARG A 151 -8.60 2.08 -17.27
N ILE A 152 -7.55 2.60 -16.65
CA ILE A 152 -7.71 3.51 -15.50
C ILE A 152 -8.31 4.84 -15.96
N SER A 153 -7.88 5.36 -17.12
CA SER A 153 -8.47 6.57 -17.70
C SER A 153 -9.94 6.36 -18.08
N GLU A 154 -10.30 5.20 -18.65
CA GLU A 154 -11.67 4.80 -18.92
C GLU A 154 -12.53 4.79 -17.65
N ALA A 155 -12.04 4.16 -16.56
CA ALA A 155 -12.72 4.12 -15.28
C ALA A 155 -12.95 5.53 -14.71
N ALA A 156 -11.94 6.39 -14.77
CA ALA A 156 -12.02 7.78 -14.30
C ALA A 156 -13.11 8.57 -15.06
N LEU A 157 -13.09 8.54 -16.38
CA LEU A 157 -14.06 9.28 -17.22
C LEU A 157 -15.47 8.73 -17.08
N THR A 158 -15.64 7.41 -17.04
CA THR A 158 -16.96 6.76 -16.88
C THR A 158 -17.59 7.13 -15.54
N ALA A 159 -16.81 7.07 -14.45
CA ALA A 159 -17.28 7.50 -13.14
C ALA A 159 -17.62 9.00 -13.13
N TRP A 160 -16.78 9.83 -13.74
CA TRP A 160 -16.96 11.26 -13.83
C TRP A 160 -18.22 11.64 -14.60
N GLU A 161 -18.45 11.06 -15.76
CA GLU A 161 -19.64 11.31 -16.59
C GLU A 161 -20.92 10.75 -15.96
N GLY A 162 -20.82 9.66 -15.21
CA GLY A 162 -21.93 8.99 -14.53
C GLY A 162 -22.43 9.68 -13.25
N ARG A 163 -21.82 10.82 -12.83
CA ARG A 163 -22.21 11.50 -11.59
C ARG A 163 -23.67 11.93 -11.59
N LYS A 164 -24.35 11.64 -10.49
CA LYS A 164 -25.72 12.07 -10.19
C LYS A 164 -25.79 12.58 -8.76
N ALA A 165 -26.83 13.34 -8.46
CA ALA A 165 -27.11 13.71 -7.09
C ALA A 165 -27.18 12.45 -6.21
N GLY A 166 -26.61 12.54 -5.03
CA GLY A 166 -26.49 11.43 -4.11
C GLY A 166 -26.13 11.89 -2.71
N ALA A 167 -25.94 10.94 -1.84
CA ALA A 167 -25.54 11.17 -0.47
C ALA A 167 -24.50 10.14 -0.02
N PHE A 168 -23.86 10.40 1.11
CA PHE A 168 -23.06 9.38 1.76
C PHE A 168 -23.35 9.29 3.26
N LYS A 169 -22.95 8.18 3.86
CA LYS A 169 -22.82 7.99 5.30
C LYS A 169 -21.48 7.34 5.57
N ASN A 170 -20.74 7.88 6.53
CA ASN A 170 -19.57 7.21 7.07
C ASN A 170 -19.98 6.21 8.16
N ALA A 171 -19.19 5.16 8.28
CA ALA A 171 -19.38 4.08 9.24
C ALA A 171 -18.03 3.51 9.66
N PHE A 172 -18.03 2.76 10.73
CA PHE A 172 -16.85 2.12 11.27
C PHE A 172 -17.21 0.77 11.89
N ASP A 173 -16.35 -0.21 11.68
CA ASP A 173 -16.38 -1.49 12.39
C ASP A 173 -14.95 -2.06 12.48
N ARG A 174 -14.80 -3.32 12.88
CA ARG A 174 -13.51 -3.95 13.11
C ARG A 174 -13.36 -5.28 12.41
N ALA A 175 -12.20 -5.46 11.79
CA ALA A 175 -11.77 -6.74 11.22
C ALA A 175 -10.31 -7.02 11.59
N ALA A 176 -10.05 -8.08 12.32
CA ALA A 176 -8.69 -8.47 12.68
C ALA A 176 -8.03 -9.17 11.48
N VAL A 177 -7.42 -8.38 10.58
CA VAL A 177 -6.75 -8.85 9.36
C VAL A 177 -5.29 -8.39 9.27
N GLY A 178 -4.96 -7.15 9.60
CA GLY A 178 -3.59 -6.64 9.65
C GLY A 178 -2.93 -6.89 11.00
N MET A 179 -1.68 -7.34 10.98
CA MET A 179 -0.86 -7.62 12.17
C MET A 179 0.54 -7.03 11.98
N CYS A 180 1.14 -6.53 13.06
CA CYS A 180 2.53 -6.09 13.01
C CYS A 180 3.45 -7.27 12.62
N ARG A 181 4.27 -7.04 11.57
CA ARG A 181 5.18 -8.06 11.03
C ARG A 181 6.62 -7.94 11.52
N ARG A 182 6.89 -6.98 12.40
CA ARG A 182 8.23 -6.70 12.92
C ARG A 182 8.37 -7.21 14.34
N VAL A 183 9.27 -8.16 14.54
CA VAL A 183 9.59 -8.78 15.83
C VAL A 183 10.86 -8.14 16.38
N ALA A 184 10.80 -7.57 17.59
CA ALA A 184 11.94 -6.98 18.26
C ALA A 184 12.57 -7.95 19.27
N TYR A 185 13.90 -7.82 19.45
CA TYR A 185 14.71 -8.70 20.28
C TYR A 185 15.50 -7.95 21.33
N SER A 186 15.99 -8.68 22.34
CA SER A 186 16.68 -8.12 23.50
C SER A 186 18.07 -7.51 23.19
N ASP A 187 18.58 -7.66 21.99
CA ASP A 187 19.81 -7.03 21.51
C ASP A 187 19.57 -5.70 20.76
N ASP A 188 18.36 -5.13 20.91
CA ASP A 188 17.92 -3.88 20.26
C ASP A 188 17.87 -3.99 18.71
N THR A 189 17.60 -5.19 18.19
CA THR A 189 17.34 -5.44 16.77
C THR A 189 15.90 -5.81 16.52
N ALA A 190 15.43 -5.69 15.28
CA ALA A 190 14.17 -6.28 14.86
C ALA A 190 14.36 -7.13 13.60
N GLN A 191 13.37 -7.95 13.31
CA GLN A 191 13.31 -8.73 12.08
C GLN A 191 11.87 -8.75 11.56
N MET A 192 11.72 -8.40 10.28
CA MET A 192 10.45 -8.64 9.58
C MET A 192 10.23 -10.15 9.49
N TRP A 193 9.04 -10.60 9.84
CA TRP A 193 8.68 -12.03 9.92
C TRP A 193 9.57 -12.82 10.90
N GLY A 194 10.08 -12.14 11.93
CA GLY A 194 10.96 -12.74 12.92
C GLY A 194 10.28 -13.81 13.76
N ASP A 195 11.11 -14.65 14.40
CA ASP A 195 10.61 -15.70 15.29
C ASP A 195 10.23 -15.11 16.65
N ALA A 196 8.93 -15.13 16.97
CA ALA A 196 8.41 -14.71 18.26
C ALA A 196 8.46 -15.83 19.32
N ASN A 197 8.91 -17.04 18.97
CA ASN A 197 9.01 -18.18 19.87
C ASN A 197 10.45 -18.44 20.32
N THR A 198 11.16 -17.38 20.67
CA THR A 198 12.55 -17.44 21.14
C THR A 198 12.72 -16.71 22.46
N ALA A 199 13.73 -17.12 23.26
CA ALA A 199 14.02 -16.50 24.55
C ALA A 199 14.50 -15.04 24.45
N VAL A 200 14.93 -14.59 23.27
CA VAL A 200 15.37 -13.21 23.01
C VAL A 200 14.26 -12.31 22.48
N PHE A 201 13.04 -12.84 22.24
CA PHE A 201 11.87 -12.04 21.87
C PHE A 201 11.51 -11.07 22.99
N THR A 202 11.28 -9.82 22.64
CA THR A 202 10.84 -8.78 23.58
C THR A 202 9.42 -8.33 23.31
N GLU A 203 9.13 -7.98 22.05
CA GLU A 203 7.83 -7.43 21.66
C GLU A 203 7.58 -7.50 20.14
N LEU A 204 6.34 -7.30 19.72
CA LEU A 204 6.08 -6.80 18.37
C LEU A 204 6.39 -5.30 18.37
N GLU A 205 7.13 -4.83 17.37
CA GLU A 205 7.68 -3.46 17.37
C GLU A 205 6.60 -2.37 17.30
N GLY A 206 5.48 -2.64 16.61
CA GLY A 206 4.34 -1.76 16.45
C GLY A 206 3.03 -2.40 16.91
N GLY A 207 1.95 -1.60 16.84
CA GLY A 207 0.59 -2.05 17.13
C GLY A 207 -0.07 -2.79 15.97
N ASN A 208 -1.36 -3.10 16.16
CA ASN A 208 -2.26 -3.55 15.10
C ASN A 208 -3.45 -2.59 15.07
N ASP A 209 -3.97 -2.29 13.88
CA ASP A 209 -5.25 -1.60 13.71
C ASP A 209 -6.25 -2.56 13.08
N SER A 210 -7.30 -2.88 13.83
CA SER A 210 -8.42 -3.68 13.34
C SER A 210 -9.54 -2.82 12.76
N GLY A 211 -9.39 -1.50 12.74
CA GLY A 211 -10.40 -0.58 12.21
C GLY A 211 -10.64 -0.80 10.72
N VAL A 212 -11.91 -0.74 10.35
CA VAL A 212 -12.39 -0.69 8.97
C VAL A 212 -13.17 0.62 8.84
N GLU A 213 -12.54 1.60 8.17
CA GLU A 213 -13.21 2.86 7.87
C GLU A 213 -14.07 2.66 6.61
N ILE A 214 -15.33 3.04 6.66
CA ILE A 214 -16.29 2.76 5.61
C ILE A 214 -17.05 4.03 5.23
N MET A 215 -17.20 4.29 3.95
CA MET A 215 -18.04 5.35 3.42
C MET A 215 -19.03 4.73 2.44
N PHE A 216 -20.28 4.59 2.84
CA PHE A 216 -21.36 4.14 1.96
C PHE A 216 -21.91 5.31 1.14
N THR A 217 -22.16 5.09 -0.12
CA THR A 217 -22.79 6.05 -1.03
C THR A 217 -24.19 5.60 -1.39
N PHE A 218 -25.05 6.58 -1.64
CA PHE A 218 -26.48 6.36 -1.93
C PHE A 218 -26.91 7.24 -3.10
N ASP A 219 -27.84 6.73 -3.90
CA ASP A 219 -28.51 7.49 -4.94
C ASP A 219 -29.62 8.42 -4.36
N GLU A 220 -30.33 9.11 -5.25
CA GLU A 220 -31.45 9.99 -4.88
C GLU A 220 -32.58 9.26 -4.18
N ASP A 221 -32.78 7.98 -4.48
CA ASP A 221 -33.81 7.12 -3.88
C ASP A 221 -33.31 6.46 -2.58
N ARG A 222 -32.14 6.83 -2.09
CA ARG A 222 -31.51 6.26 -0.89
C ARG A 222 -31.14 4.78 -1.02
N LYS A 223 -31.04 4.27 -2.23
CA LYS A 223 -30.47 2.95 -2.48
C LYS A 223 -28.95 3.04 -2.39
N VAL A 224 -28.34 2.12 -1.65
CA VAL A 224 -26.89 2.03 -1.57
C VAL A 224 -26.29 1.68 -2.93
N THR A 225 -25.27 2.43 -3.36
CA THR A 225 -24.62 2.27 -4.67
C THR A 225 -23.24 1.67 -4.57
N GLY A 226 -22.52 1.90 -3.46
CA GLY A 226 -21.19 1.39 -3.25
C GLY A 226 -20.62 1.78 -1.89
N ALA A 227 -19.40 1.33 -1.64
CA ALA A 227 -18.65 1.71 -0.46
C ALA A 227 -17.16 1.88 -0.78
N MET A 228 -16.53 2.94 -0.25
CA MET A 228 -15.10 3.02 -0.06
C MET A 228 -14.76 2.34 1.26
N VAL A 229 -13.83 1.39 1.24
CA VAL A 229 -13.45 0.57 2.41
C VAL A 229 -11.94 0.66 2.62
N ASN A 230 -11.53 1.17 3.77
CA ASN A 230 -10.13 1.40 4.12
C ASN A 230 -9.69 0.45 5.23
N VAL A 231 -8.68 -0.36 4.98
CA VAL A 231 -8.21 -1.42 5.87
C VAL A 231 -6.70 -1.32 6.07
N CYS A 232 -6.25 -1.40 7.31
CA CYS A 232 -4.83 -1.38 7.66
C CYS A 232 -4.19 -2.77 7.46
N CYS A 233 -4.22 -3.27 6.23
CA CYS A 233 -3.61 -4.55 5.87
C CYS A 233 -3.30 -4.59 4.36
N PRO A 234 -2.04 -4.85 3.97
CA PRO A 234 -1.71 -5.06 2.58
C PRO A 234 -2.31 -6.38 2.07
N ALA A 235 -2.65 -6.44 0.78
CA ALA A 235 -3.22 -7.62 0.14
C ALA A 235 -2.13 -8.66 -0.18
N GLN A 236 -1.63 -9.35 0.86
CA GLN A 236 -0.45 -10.21 0.81
C GLN A 236 -0.69 -11.64 1.32
N CYS A 237 -1.95 -12.08 1.42
CA CYS A 237 -2.26 -13.44 1.88
C CYS A 237 -1.69 -14.52 0.96
N VAL A 238 -1.73 -14.28 -0.36
CA VAL A 238 -1.32 -15.25 -1.40
C VAL A 238 -0.07 -14.81 -2.16
N GLN A 239 0.75 -13.96 -1.57
CA GLN A 239 1.92 -13.31 -2.20
C GLN A 239 2.94 -14.28 -2.84
N HIS A 240 2.93 -15.55 -2.47
CA HIS A 240 3.84 -16.60 -2.99
C HIS A 240 3.25 -17.40 -4.16
N ARG A 241 1.98 -17.19 -4.49
CA ARG A 241 1.28 -17.94 -5.54
C ARG A 241 1.62 -17.42 -6.94
N LEU A 242 1.43 -18.30 -7.94
CA LEU A 242 1.73 -18.03 -9.35
C LEU A 242 0.44 -17.80 -10.15
N PHE A 243 -0.46 -17.00 -9.64
CA PHE A 243 -1.69 -16.61 -10.33
C PHE A 243 -1.94 -15.10 -10.16
N VAL A 244 -2.79 -14.56 -11.02
CA VAL A 244 -3.27 -13.19 -10.90
C VAL A 244 -4.48 -13.16 -9.97
N SER A 245 -4.46 -12.29 -8.95
CA SER A 245 -5.55 -12.15 -7.98
C SER A 245 -5.51 -10.79 -7.25
N PRO A 246 -6.67 -10.20 -6.93
CA PRO A 246 -6.76 -9.04 -6.01
C PRO A 246 -6.63 -9.47 -4.53
N ASP A 247 -6.14 -10.69 -4.25
CA ASP A 247 -6.00 -11.23 -2.91
C ASP A 247 -7.34 -11.23 -2.14
N TYR A 248 -7.34 -10.97 -0.83
CA TYR A 248 -8.56 -10.99 -0.02
C TYR A 248 -9.65 -9.99 -0.47
N TRP A 249 -9.29 -8.93 -1.21
CA TRP A 249 -10.27 -8.01 -1.76
C TRP A 249 -11.20 -8.65 -2.79
N GLY A 250 -10.72 -9.64 -3.54
CA GLY A 250 -11.57 -10.41 -4.45
C GLY A 250 -12.68 -11.19 -3.73
N GLU A 251 -12.40 -11.74 -2.54
CA GLU A 251 -13.41 -12.39 -1.72
C GLU A 251 -14.32 -11.36 -1.02
N THR A 252 -13.76 -10.24 -0.58
CA THR A 252 -14.54 -9.12 0.00
C THR A 252 -15.58 -8.60 -0.99
N LYS A 253 -15.17 -8.24 -2.23
CA LYS A 253 -16.05 -7.75 -3.29
C LYS A 253 -17.18 -8.76 -3.58
N LYS A 254 -16.85 -10.05 -3.72
CA LYS A 254 -17.82 -11.12 -3.93
C LYS A 254 -18.89 -11.16 -2.82
N LEU A 255 -18.47 -11.23 -1.56
CA LEU A 255 -19.39 -11.36 -0.41
C LEU A 255 -20.24 -10.11 -0.17
N LEU A 256 -19.75 -8.92 -0.56
CA LEU A 256 -20.53 -7.68 -0.51
C LEU A 256 -21.56 -7.62 -1.65
N ARG A 257 -21.22 -8.07 -2.85
CA ARG A 257 -22.17 -8.18 -3.97
C ARG A 257 -23.26 -9.21 -3.71
N GLU A 258 -22.96 -10.32 -3.06
CA GLU A 258 -23.97 -11.27 -2.60
C GLU A 258 -24.99 -10.64 -1.63
N ARG A 259 -24.61 -9.63 -0.85
CA ARG A 259 -25.47 -8.92 0.11
C ARG A 259 -26.24 -7.75 -0.50
N PHE A 260 -25.56 -6.93 -1.29
CA PHE A 260 -26.09 -5.63 -1.78
C PHE A 260 -26.52 -5.64 -3.24
N GLY A 261 -26.19 -6.68 -4.00
CA GLY A 261 -26.44 -6.82 -5.43
C GLY A 261 -25.17 -6.70 -6.28
N GLU A 262 -25.22 -7.28 -7.47
CA GLU A 262 -24.07 -7.32 -8.40
C GLU A 262 -23.57 -5.93 -8.82
N ASP A 263 -24.46 -4.93 -8.83
CA ASP A 263 -24.15 -3.54 -9.18
C ASP A 263 -23.50 -2.75 -8.03
N PHE A 264 -23.26 -3.38 -6.87
CA PHE A 264 -22.63 -2.72 -5.73
C PHE A 264 -21.14 -2.52 -5.97
N PHE A 265 -20.69 -1.26 -5.95
CA PHE A 265 -19.31 -0.90 -6.11
C PHE A 265 -18.53 -1.01 -4.79
N VAL A 266 -17.35 -1.57 -4.86
CA VAL A 266 -16.43 -1.64 -3.72
C VAL A 266 -15.10 -1.01 -4.13
N LEU A 267 -14.78 0.14 -3.54
CA LEU A 267 -13.50 0.81 -3.72
C LEU A 267 -12.57 0.44 -2.56
N PRO A 268 -11.61 -0.46 -2.79
CA PRO A 268 -10.68 -0.88 -1.78
C PRO A 268 -9.55 0.14 -1.61
N THR A 269 -9.15 0.41 -0.38
CA THR A 269 -8.00 1.25 -0.07
C THR A 269 -7.17 0.64 1.06
N CYS A 270 -5.85 0.76 0.98
CA CYS A 270 -4.93 0.33 2.03
C CYS A 270 -4.60 1.52 2.93
N SER A 271 -4.88 1.38 4.23
CA SER A 271 -4.49 2.38 5.22
C SER A 271 -2.98 2.34 5.49
N THR A 272 -2.51 3.09 6.50
CA THR A 272 -1.11 3.09 6.92
C THR A 272 -0.69 1.70 7.43
N ALA A 273 -0.06 0.91 6.60
CA ALA A 273 0.19 -0.52 6.81
C ALA A 273 1.62 -0.97 6.46
N GLY A 274 2.60 -0.04 6.42
CA GLY A 274 3.98 -0.34 6.03
C GLY A 274 4.69 -1.38 6.90
N ASP A 275 4.27 -1.53 8.15
CA ASP A 275 4.76 -2.53 9.10
C ASP A 275 3.75 -3.65 9.38
N GLN A 276 2.67 -3.74 8.61
CA GLN A 276 1.60 -4.72 8.77
C GLN A 276 1.64 -5.85 7.74
N CYS A 277 1.00 -6.95 8.06
CA CYS A 277 0.80 -8.10 7.16
C CYS A 277 -0.40 -8.96 7.61
N PRO A 278 -0.91 -9.85 6.76
CA PRO A 278 -2.00 -10.77 7.14
C PRO A 278 -1.51 -12.02 7.90
N VAL A 279 -0.45 -11.90 8.69
CA VAL A 279 0.11 -13.04 9.45
C VAL A 279 0.25 -12.66 10.93
N ASP A 280 -0.36 -13.47 11.79
CA ASP A 280 -0.21 -13.35 13.23
C ASP A 280 1.05 -14.12 13.70
N LEU A 281 2.12 -13.42 13.95
CA LEU A 281 3.40 -14.00 14.35
C LEU A 281 3.42 -14.55 15.78
N VAL A 282 2.42 -14.20 16.58
CA VAL A 282 2.28 -14.68 17.97
C VAL A 282 1.39 -15.93 18.05
N ARG A 283 0.43 -16.06 17.12
CA ARG A 283 -0.55 -17.17 17.09
C ARG A 283 -0.38 -18.03 15.85
N TRP A 284 0.83 -18.44 15.61
CA TRP A 284 1.15 -19.35 14.52
C TRP A 284 0.40 -20.66 14.64
N VAL A 285 0.00 -21.13 13.52
CA VAL A 285 -0.71 -22.35 13.40
C VAL A 285 0.11 -23.50 13.04
N ASN A 286 -0.57 -24.53 13.13
CA ASN A 286 -0.42 -25.82 12.53
C ASN A 286 0.90 -25.99 11.75
N PRO A 287 1.84 -26.81 12.29
CA PRO A 287 3.08 -27.12 11.58
C PRO A 287 2.84 -27.81 10.22
N ASP A 288 1.65 -28.41 10.02
CA ASP A 288 1.28 -29.10 8.78
C ASP A 288 0.74 -28.14 7.70
N THR A 289 0.63 -26.83 8.01
CA THR A 289 0.24 -25.85 6.99
C THR A 289 1.40 -25.67 6.03
N ASP A 290 1.16 -26.04 4.80
CA ASP A 290 2.12 -25.89 3.71
C ASP A 290 2.21 -24.43 3.29
N VAL A 291 3.12 -23.70 3.90
CA VAL A 291 3.40 -22.31 3.58
C VAL A 291 4.75 -22.26 2.89
N HIS A 292 4.73 -21.96 1.62
CA HIS A 292 5.90 -21.92 0.76
C HIS A 292 6.55 -20.55 0.61
N ASP A 293 6.10 -19.54 1.37
CA ASP A 293 6.72 -18.23 1.29
C ASP A 293 8.14 -18.25 1.86
N PRO A 294 9.17 -18.01 1.02
CA PRO A 294 10.56 -18.03 1.47
C PRO A 294 10.88 -16.91 2.47
N ASN A 295 10.02 -15.88 2.58
CA ASN A 295 10.17 -14.82 3.57
C ASN A 295 9.66 -15.25 4.96
N LEU A 296 8.88 -16.31 5.05
CA LEU A 296 8.45 -16.85 6.33
C LEU A 296 9.55 -17.68 6.95
N ILE A 297 10.29 -17.08 7.86
CA ILE A 297 11.33 -17.75 8.61
C ILE A 297 10.67 -18.63 9.68
N ARG A 298 10.75 -19.95 9.46
CA ARG A 298 10.28 -20.94 10.42
C ARG A 298 11.47 -21.70 10.98
N ASN A 299 11.94 -21.25 12.10
CA ASN A 299 13.08 -21.88 12.73
C ASN A 299 12.72 -23.10 13.58
N ASN A 300 11.45 -23.22 13.99
CA ASN A 300 10.95 -24.34 14.78
C ASN A 300 9.52 -24.69 14.35
N PRO A 301 9.07 -25.92 14.57
CA PRO A 301 7.66 -26.22 14.45
C PRO A 301 6.89 -25.26 15.38
N PRO A 302 6.01 -24.43 14.85
CA PRO A 302 5.33 -23.44 15.64
C PRO A 302 4.50 -24.11 16.71
N VAL A 303 4.58 -23.58 17.90
CA VAL A 303 3.67 -24.01 18.96
C VAL A 303 2.26 -23.67 18.52
N ARG A 304 1.39 -24.66 18.50
CA ARG A 304 0.00 -24.50 18.08
C ARG A 304 -0.69 -23.46 18.95
N LYS A 305 -1.28 -22.45 18.32
CA LYS A 305 -2.02 -21.37 18.98
C LYS A 305 -3.51 -21.42 18.63
N ALA A 306 -4.32 -20.65 19.32
CA ALA A 306 -5.76 -20.70 19.19
C ALA A 306 -6.29 -20.11 17.88
N ASP A 307 -5.61 -19.09 17.32
CA ASP A 307 -6.07 -18.44 16.10
C ASP A 307 -5.09 -18.70 14.95
N PRO A 308 -5.57 -19.26 13.82
CA PRO A 308 -4.74 -19.50 12.66
C PRO A 308 -4.36 -18.21 11.95
N SER A 309 -3.19 -18.21 11.35
CA SER A 309 -2.74 -17.16 10.43
C SER A 309 -3.77 -16.94 9.31
N MET A 310 -3.84 -15.73 8.80
CA MET A 310 -4.63 -15.37 7.61
C MET A 310 -3.80 -15.43 6.34
N PHE A 311 -2.83 -16.33 6.29
CA PHE A 311 -1.95 -16.52 5.15
C PHE A 311 -2.45 -17.67 4.24
N ASP A 312 -2.01 -17.62 2.95
CA ASP A 312 -2.41 -18.52 1.87
C ASP A 312 -3.93 -18.48 1.54
N LEU A 313 -4.41 -19.39 0.71
CA LEU A 313 -5.78 -19.40 0.18
C LEU A 313 -6.86 -19.37 1.27
N GLU A 314 -6.69 -20.16 2.31
CA GLU A 314 -7.65 -20.17 3.43
C GLU A 314 -7.57 -18.88 4.25
N GLY A 315 -6.37 -18.32 4.40
CA GLY A 315 -6.17 -17.03 5.02
C GLY A 315 -6.78 -15.89 4.21
N MET A 316 -6.60 -15.91 2.88
CA MET A 316 -7.20 -14.96 1.94
C MET A 316 -8.74 -14.93 2.05
N LYS A 317 -9.38 -16.11 2.03
CA LYS A 317 -10.83 -16.22 2.21
C LYS A 317 -11.29 -15.72 3.58
N LYS A 318 -10.52 -16.05 4.64
CA LYS A 318 -10.81 -15.63 5.99
C LYS A 318 -10.69 -14.12 6.16
N ALA A 319 -9.63 -13.52 5.63
CA ALA A 319 -9.43 -12.06 5.64
C ALA A 319 -10.57 -11.35 4.89
N GLY A 320 -10.87 -11.78 3.66
CA GLY A 320 -11.97 -11.22 2.87
C GLY A 320 -13.34 -11.33 3.56
N LYS A 321 -13.62 -12.48 4.19
CA LYS A 321 -14.85 -12.66 4.97
C LYS A 321 -14.91 -11.73 6.19
N ARG A 322 -13.81 -11.51 6.91
CA ARG A 322 -13.77 -10.61 8.06
C ARG A 322 -14.05 -9.17 7.65
N VAL A 323 -13.41 -8.69 6.58
CA VAL A 323 -13.66 -7.34 6.04
C VAL A 323 -15.11 -7.21 5.56
N ALA A 324 -15.61 -8.18 4.77
CA ALA A 324 -16.99 -8.14 4.28
C ALA A 324 -18.02 -8.17 5.41
N ASN A 325 -17.79 -8.91 6.49
CA ASN A 325 -18.69 -8.92 7.65
C ASN A 325 -18.69 -7.57 8.36
N ALA A 326 -17.51 -6.98 8.61
CA ALA A 326 -17.42 -5.64 9.21
C ALA A 326 -18.21 -4.60 8.39
N VAL A 327 -18.11 -4.64 7.04
CA VAL A 327 -18.88 -3.74 6.18
C VAL A 327 -20.39 -4.00 6.27
N LYS A 328 -20.82 -5.26 6.34
CA LYS A 328 -22.24 -5.62 6.47
C LYS A 328 -22.81 -5.20 7.83
N ASP A 329 -22.11 -5.50 8.92
CA ASP A 329 -22.50 -5.17 10.28
C ASP A 329 -22.59 -3.65 10.45
N ALA A 330 -21.58 -2.90 9.96
CA ALA A 330 -21.60 -1.44 9.93
C ALA A 330 -22.77 -0.85 9.11
N TYR A 331 -23.17 -1.50 8.00
CA TYR A 331 -24.35 -1.07 7.23
C TYR A 331 -25.65 -1.29 7.99
N ASP A 332 -25.80 -2.44 8.64
CA ASP A 332 -27.01 -2.79 9.39
C ASP A 332 -27.16 -1.92 10.67
N GLU A 333 -26.06 -1.35 11.15
CA GLU A 333 -26.02 -0.43 12.31
C GLU A 333 -26.00 1.06 11.92
N LEU A 334 -26.12 1.39 10.63
CA LEU A 334 -26.05 2.77 10.15
C LEU A 334 -27.03 3.70 10.86
N THR A 335 -26.51 4.75 11.45
CA THR A 335 -27.26 5.83 12.12
C THR A 335 -26.93 7.18 11.50
N GLY A 336 -27.49 8.26 12.04
CA GLY A 336 -27.24 9.63 11.59
C GLY A 336 -27.92 10.00 10.28
N ASP A 337 -27.70 11.23 9.88
CA ASP A 337 -28.32 11.80 8.69
C ASP A 337 -27.51 11.50 7.42
N PHE A 338 -28.18 11.53 6.27
CA PHE A 338 -27.51 11.50 4.98
C PHE A 338 -26.78 12.81 4.73
N GLN A 339 -25.51 12.74 4.36
CA GLN A 339 -24.72 13.89 3.96
C GLN A 339 -24.88 14.09 2.43
N GLU A 340 -25.67 15.06 2.03
CA GLU A 340 -26.01 15.35 0.62
C GLU A 340 -25.73 16.80 0.21
N ASP A 341 -25.84 17.75 1.17
CA ASP A 341 -25.39 19.12 1.03
C ASP A 341 -24.17 19.31 1.94
N ILE A 342 -22.99 19.34 1.36
CA ILE A 342 -21.75 19.24 2.12
C ILE A 342 -20.80 20.42 1.89
N LYS A 343 -19.88 20.64 2.83
CA LYS A 343 -18.61 21.32 2.55
C LYS A 343 -17.71 20.31 1.88
N PHE A 344 -17.16 20.66 0.73
CA PHE A 344 -16.23 19.83 -0.01
C PHE A 344 -15.04 20.68 -0.44
N GLU A 345 -13.85 20.28 -0.06
CA GLU A 345 -12.61 20.95 -0.39
C GLU A 345 -11.52 19.91 -0.65
N HIS A 346 -10.77 20.06 -1.73
CA HIS A 346 -9.71 19.15 -2.13
C HIS A 346 -8.41 19.91 -2.34
N HIS A 347 -7.47 19.78 -1.41
CA HIS A 347 -6.13 20.35 -1.48
C HIS A 347 -5.16 19.34 -2.11
N VAL A 348 -4.42 19.77 -3.13
CA VAL A 348 -3.28 19.05 -3.68
C VAL A 348 -2.01 19.74 -3.19
N LEU A 349 -1.26 19.07 -2.36
CA LEU A 349 -0.08 19.62 -1.69
C LEU A 349 1.20 18.96 -2.21
N ASN A 350 2.24 19.74 -2.41
CA ASN A 350 3.59 19.20 -2.56
C ASN A 350 4.37 19.45 -1.26
N MET A 351 4.41 18.44 -0.40
CA MET A 351 5.18 18.49 0.84
C MET A 351 6.66 18.21 0.55
N GLN A 352 7.53 19.06 1.05
CA GLN A 352 8.98 18.88 0.94
C GLN A 352 9.50 18.18 2.21
N LEU A 353 9.65 16.87 2.14
CA LEU A 353 10.13 16.07 3.26
C LEU A 353 11.67 15.94 3.22
N PRO A 354 12.35 15.93 4.39
CA PRO A 354 13.79 15.77 4.42
C PRO A 354 14.19 14.37 3.92
N LEU A 355 15.19 14.32 3.05
CA LEU A 355 15.82 13.06 2.67
C LEU A 355 16.47 12.43 3.90
N ARG A 356 16.25 11.13 4.14
CA ARG A 356 16.96 10.37 5.18
C ARG A 356 18.46 10.42 4.94
N ARG A 357 19.21 10.91 5.90
CA ARG A 357 20.66 11.07 5.77
C ARG A 357 21.42 9.93 6.42
N VAL A 358 22.63 9.71 5.93
CA VAL A 358 23.58 8.75 6.49
C VAL A 358 24.95 9.40 6.74
N THR A 359 25.65 8.94 7.76
CA THR A 359 26.96 9.43 8.14
C THR A 359 28.08 8.72 7.36
N LEU A 360 29.26 9.33 7.34
CA LEU A 360 30.46 8.68 6.81
C LEU A 360 30.78 7.36 7.55
N THR A 361 30.52 7.30 8.84
CA THR A 361 30.72 6.08 9.64
C THR A 361 29.81 4.95 9.20
N GLU A 362 28.53 5.24 8.96
CA GLU A 362 27.57 4.25 8.43
C GLU A 362 27.97 3.76 7.04
N LYS A 363 28.42 4.66 6.15
CA LYS A 363 28.95 4.29 4.83
C LYS A 363 30.13 3.32 4.96
N ILE A 364 31.13 3.66 5.79
CA ILE A 364 32.33 2.81 5.99
C ILE A 364 31.92 1.45 6.57
N ASN A 365 30.98 1.42 7.50
CA ASN A 365 30.45 0.19 8.08
C ASN A 365 29.70 -0.66 7.06
N ALA A 366 28.92 -0.03 6.19
CA ALA A 366 28.20 -0.71 5.11
C ALA A 366 29.17 -1.33 4.10
N GLU A 367 30.23 -0.62 3.70
CA GLU A 367 31.26 -1.15 2.79
C GLU A 367 32.03 -2.34 3.40
N LYS A 368 32.36 -2.27 4.68
CA LYS A 368 32.97 -3.39 5.41
C LYS A 368 32.03 -4.58 5.53
N GLY A 369 30.76 -4.31 5.92
CA GLY A 369 29.74 -5.33 6.07
C GLY A 369 29.44 -6.05 4.75
N LEU A 370 29.41 -5.32 3.61
CA LEU A 370 29.28 -5.91 2.29
C LEU A 370 30.44 -6.88 1.99
N ALA A 371 31.67 -6.45 2.26
CA ALA A 371 32.85 -7.28 2.01
C ALA A 371 32.85 -8.55 2.89
N GLU A 372 32.46 -8.43 4.15
CA GLU A 372 32.32 -9.56 5.08
C GLU A 372 31.21 -10.52 4.64
N TYR A 373 30.05 -9.99 4.28
CA TYR A 373 28.93 -10.77 3.81
C TYR A 373 29.29 -11.57 2.55
N CYS A 374 29.87 -10.92 1.53
CA CYS A 374 30.28 -11.57 0.30
C CYS A 374 31.27 -12.73 0.53
N ARG A 375 32.26 -12.53 1.43
CA ARG A 375 33.22 -13.59 1.77
C ARG A 375 32.58 -14.77 2.51
N ALA A 376 31.51 -14.53 3.25
CA ALA A 376 30.80 -15.54 4.04
C ALA A 376 29.81 -16.40 3.22
N ILE A 377 29.46 -16.00 1.99
CA ILE A 377 28.58 -16.78 1.13
C ILE A 377 29.19 -18.18 0.88
N PRO A 378 28.51 -19.28 1.23
CA PRO A 378 29.14 -20.61 1.25
C PRO A 378 29.37 -21.26 -0.12
N GLY A 379 28.77 -20.78 -1.17
CA GLY A 379 28.83 -21.36 -2.54
C GLY A 379 28.71 -20.28 -3.60
N ASN A 380 28.07 -20.61 -4.71
CA ASN A 380 27.69 -19.63 -5.71
C ASN A 380 26.71 -18.62 -5.13
N VAL A 381 26.76 -17.40 -5.66
CA VAL A 381 25.84 -16.33 -5.27
C VAL A 381 24.46 -16.69 -5.79
N ASN A 382 23.46 -16.64 -4.93
CA ASN A 382 22.07 -16.78 -5.33
C ASN A 382 21.37 -15.41 -5.30
N PHE A 383 20.14 -15.37 -5.82
CA PHE A 383 19.37 -14.14 -5.88
C PHE A 383 19.10 -13.51 -4.51
N MET A 384 18.87 -14.33 -3.48
CA MET A 384 18.65 -13.83 -2.12
C MET A 384 19.91 -13.23 -1.50
N ASP A 385 21.10 -13.74 -1.84
CA ASP A 385 22.36 -13.12 -1.43
C ASP A 385 22.46 -11.69 -1.97
N ILE A 386 22.05 -11.47 -3.22
CA ILE A 386 22.04 -10.14 -3.84
C ILE A 386 20.99 -9.25 -3.16
N ALA A 387 19.76 -9.73 -2.96
CA ALA A 387 18.71 -9.00 -2.29
C ALA A 387 19.10 -8.58 -0.86
N ASN A 388 19.76 -9.46 -0.12
CA ASN A 388 20.27 -9.16 1.23
C ASN A 388 21.35 -8.06 1.26
N CYS A 389 21.98 -7.76 0.12
CA CYS A 389 22.93 -6.65 0.02
C CYS A 389 22.26 -5.27 -0.03
N GLN A 390 20.92 -5.19 -0.18
CA GLN A 390 20.17 -3.92 -0.13
C GLN A 390 20.54 -3.08 1.09
N LYS A 391 20.69 -3.71 2.25
CA LYS A 391 21.10 -3.02 3.50
C LYS A 391 22.44 -2.29 3.42
N PHE A 392 23.35 -2.73 2.55
CA PHE A 392 24.65 -2.10 2.36
C PHE A 392 24.62 -1.11 1.19
N PHE A 393 24.06 -1.52 0.06
CA PHE A 393 23.98 -0.67 -1.13
C PHE A 393 23.13 0.56 -0.87
N GLY A 394 21.98 0.44 -0.19
CA GLY A 394 21.14 1.57 0.14
C GLY A 394 21.86 2.65 0.96
N VAL A 395 22.76 2.27 1.87
CA VAL A 395 23.56 3.24 2.63
C VAL A 395 24.58 3.95 1.74
N THR A 396 25.29 3.19 0.89
CA THR A 396 26.33 3.77 0.02
C THR A 396 25.73 4.67 -1.08
N GLU A 397 24.57 4.29 -1.61
CA GLU A 397 23.82 5.08 -2.58
C GLU A 397 23.26 6.37 -1.95
N ARG A 398 22.66 6.26 -0.76
CA ARG A 398 22.15 7.41 -0.03
C ARG A 398 23.26 8.40 0.35
N PHE A 399 24.45 7.90 0.73
CA PHE A 399 25.59 8.77 1.02
C PHE A 399 26.01 9.58 -0.21
N ALA A 400 25.90 9.03 -1.40
CA ALA A 400 26.18 9.75 -2.64
C ALA A 400 25.00 10.71 -3.02
N GLU A 401 23.76 10.24 -2.91
CA GLU A 401 22.55 11.01 -3.23
C GLU A 401 22.44 12.29 -2.39
N GLN A 402 22.72 12.22 -1.10
CA GLN A 402 22.59 13.34 -0.16
C GLN A 402 23.57 14.51 -0.42
N GLU A 403 24.56 14.33 -1.30
CA GLU A 403 25.47 15.41 -1.74
C GLU A 403 24.77 16.39 -2.69
N THR A 404 23.73 15.92 -3.40
CA THR A 404 23.02 16.69 -4.42
C THR A 404 21.55 16.89 -4.11
N ARG A 405 20.97 16.09 -3.21
CA ARG A 405 19.55 16.11 -2.87
C ARG A 405 19.38 16.11 -1.34
N ASN A 406 18.55 17.03 -0.85
CA ASN A 406 18.24 17.14 0.59
C ASN A 406 16.75 16.96 0.89
N ILE A 407 15.91 17.01 -0.14
CA ILE A 407 14.46 17.06 -0.05
C ILE A 407 13.86 16.02 -0.98
N VAL A 408 12.76 15.45 -0.56
CA VAL A 408 11.90 14.57 -1.34
C VAL A 408 10.56 15.28 -1.53
N ASP A 409 10.27 15.67 -2.76
CA ASP A 409 8.96 16.20 -3.12
C ASP A 409 7.90 15.10 -2.99
N THR A 410 6.83 15.40 -2.28
CA THR A 410 5.80 14.43 -1.89
C THR A 410 4.43 15.01 -2.17
N GLU A 411 3.77 14.49 -3.21
CA GLU A 411 2.38 14.84 -3.49
C GLU A 411 1.46 14.19 -2.44
N VAL A 412 0.63 15.01 -1.82
CA VAL A 412 -0.35 14.59 -0.80
C VAL A 412 -1.68 15.26 -1.12
N HIS A 413 -2.75 14.50 -1.14
CA HIS A 413 -4.09 15.03 -1.26
C HIS A 413 -4.74 15.05 0.12
N ILE A 414 -5.30 16.19 0.50
CA ILE A 414 -6.10 16.36 1.71
C ILE A 414 -7.48 16.82 1.29
N ILE A 415 -8.49 16.00 1.56
CA ILE A 415 -9.86 16.25 1.13
C ILE A 415 -10.77 16.32 2.35
N ARG A 416 -11.58 17.37 2.41
CA ARG A 416 -12.76 17.40 3.25
C ARG A 416 -13.98 17.00 2.46
N MET A 417 -14.72 15.99 2.92
CA MET A 417 -16.00 15.59 2.38
C MET A 417 -17.03 15.54 3.52
N GLY A 418 -17.79 16.63 3.68
CA GLY A 418 -18.71 16.76 4.80
C GLY A 418 -18.02 16.68 6.15
N SER A 419 -18.34 15.64 6.94
CA SER A 419 -17.75 15.38 8.27
C SER A 419 -16.46 14.56 8.23
N VAL A 420 -16.05 14.01 7.08
CA VAL A 420 -14.88 13.13 6.97
C VAL A 420 -13.73 13.79 6.24
N ALA A 421 -12.51 13.31 6.53
CA ALA A 421 -11.29 13.67 5.80
C ALA A 421 -10.74 12.46 5.04
N ILE A 422 -10.12 12.70 3.87
CA ILE A 422 -9.30 11.72 3.15
C ILE A 422 -7.91 12.30 3.01
N ALA A 423 -6.87 11.52 3.33
CA ALA A 423 -5.48 11.91 3.15
C ALA A 423 -4.70 10.79 2.45
N THR A 424 -3.87 11.16 1.45
CA THR A 424 -3.16 10.18 0.62
C THR A 424 -1.65 10.34 0.68
N TYR A 425 -0.91 9.24 0.59
CA TYR A 425 0.55 9.23 0.73
C TYR A 425 1.21 8.28 -0.28
N PRO A 426 2.29 8.71 -0.97
CA PRO A 426 3.04 7.87 -1.91
C PRO A 426 4.09 6.99 -1.20
N TYR A 427 3.79 6.45 -0.04
CA TYR A 427 4.67 5.63 0.79
C TYR A 427 3.95 4.39 1.30
N GLU A 428 4.71 3.39 1.74
CA GLU A 428 4.24 2.39 2.71
C GLU A 428 4.45 2.95 4.12
N VAL A 429 3.43 3.67 4.61
CA VAL A 429 3.49 4.42 5.88
C VAL A 429 3.32 3.46 7.06
N PHE A 430 4.21 3.51 8.05
CA PHE A 430 4.04 2.71 9.26
C PHE A 430 2.81 3.13 10.06
N LEU A 431 2.16 2.15 10.69
CA LEU A 431 0.89 2.31 11.39
C LEU A 431 0.88 3.44 12.41
N ASP A 432 1.96 3.62 13.17
CA ASP A 432 2.02 4.61 14.25
C ASP A 432 1.77 6.03 13.76
N TYR A 433 2.20 6.39 12.54
CA TYR A 433 1.91 7.68 11.95
C TYR A 433 0.41 7.86 11.68
N GLY A 434 -0.25 6.83 11.16
CA GLY A 434 -1.70 6.83 10.97
C GLY A 434 -2.46 7.00 12.28
N ASN A 435 -2.05 6.26 13.32
CA ASN A 435 -2.63 6.38 14.66
C ASN A 435 -2.48 7.79 15.23
N GLN A 436 -1.32 8.43 15.01
CA GLN A 436 -1.09 9.81 15.44
C GLN A 436 -2.01 10.81 14.73
N ILE A 437 -2.31 10.60 13.45
CA ILE A 437 -3.22 11.45 12.68
C ILE A 437 -4.65 11.22 13.18
N LYS A 438 -5.13 9.97 13.21
CA LYS A 438 -6.49 9.61 13.66
C LYS A 438 -6.79 10.10 15.08
N ALA A 439 -5.80 10.08 15.98
CA ALA A 439 -5.99 10.49 17.37
C ALA A 439 -6.06 12.02 17.57
N ARG A 440 -5.58 12.84 16.63
CA ARG A 440 -5.43 14.28 16.79
C ARG A 440 -6.21 15.12 15.77
N GLN A 441 -6.91 14.48 14.87
CA GLN A 441 -7.73 15.13 13.84
C GLN A 441 -9.00 15.76 14.43
N TYR A 442 -9.52 16.78 13.75
CA TYR A 442 -10.76 17.47 14.13
C TYR A 442 -11.99 16.95 13.37
N CYS A 443 -11.80 16.21 12.29
CA CYS A 443 -12.90 15.55 11.57
C CYS A 443 -13.48 14.38 12.38
N GLU A 444 -14.68 13.97 12.02
CA GLU A 444 -15.37 12.83 12.65
C GLU A 444 -14.62 11.52 12.38
N GLN A 445 -14.19 11.33 11.13
CA GLN A 445 -13.50 10.13 10.66
C GLN A 445 -12.50 10.48 9.57
N SER A 446 -11.37 9.76 9.48
CA SER A 446 -10.43 9.92 8.37
C SER A 446 -10.13 8.63 7.65
N PHE A 447 -9.98 8.74 6.35
CA PHE A 447 -9.50 7.69 5.44
C PHE A 447 -8.06 8.03 5.05
N LEU A 448 -7.11 7.35 5.68
CA LEU A 448 -5.69 7.50 5.36
C LEU A 448 -5.32 6.45 4.32
N ILE A 449 -4.77 6.85 3.19
CA ILE A 449 -4.55 5.97 2.05
C ILE A 449 -3.08 6.01 1.65
N GLN A 450 -2.38 4.91 1.84
CA GLN A 450 -1.01 4.73 1.40
C GLN A 450 -0.90 4.27 -0.06
N LEU A 451 0.32 4.30 -0.65
CA LEU A 451 0.59 3.90 -2.04
C LEU A 451 -0.34 4.59 -3.04
N ALA A 452 -0.53 5.89 -2.82
CA ALA A 452 -1.38 6.72 -3.65
C ALA A 452 -0.53 7.76 -4.41
N ASN A 453 -0.75 7.85 -5.72
CA ASN A 453 -0.05 8.74 -6.66
C ASN A 453 1.47 8.66 -6.64
N GLY A 454 2.03 7.51 -6.22
CA GLY A 454 3.46 7.27 -6.20
C GLY A 454 3.84 6.09 -5.30
N SER A 455 5.11 5.67 -5.42
CA SER A 455 5.71 4.59 -4.64
C SER A 455 7.13 4.97 -4.23
N LYS A 456 7.27 5.67 -3.10
CA LYS A 456 8.56 6.18 -2.59
C LYS A 456 9.19 5.28 -1.52
N GLY A 457 8.71 4.03 -1.41
CA GLY A 457 9.14 3.05 -0.44
C GLY A 457 8.55 3.27 0.96
N TYR A 458 9.20 2.68 1.94
CA TYR A 458 8.73 2.70 3.33
C TYR A 458 8.96 4.03 4.02
N LEU A 459 8.06 4.36 4.94
CA LEU A 459 8.20 5.48 5.87
C LEU A 459 8.22 4.93 7.31
N PRO A 460 9.42 4.55 7.81
CA PRO A 460 9.58 3.92 9.12
C PRO A 460 9.55 4.92 10.27
N THR A 461 9.22 4.44 11.47
CA THR A 461 9.36 5.20 12.72
C THR A 461 10.81 5.25 13.18
N GLU A 462 11.15 6.18 14.10
CA GLU A 462 12.48 6.26 14.73
C GLU A 462 12.87 4.92 15.40
N LYS A 463 11.92 4.27 16.08
CA LYS A 463 12.11 2.96 16.70
C LYS A 463 12.53 1.90 15.68
N ALA A 464 11.83 1.86 14.55
CA ALA A 464 12.12 0.91 13.49
C ALA A 464 13.48 1.18 12.81
N GLU A 465 13.83 2.44 12.60
CA GLU A 465 15.15 2.81 12.07
C GLU A 465 16.29 2.36 12.99
N ARG A 466 16.13 2.53 14.32
CA ARG A 466 17.11 2.09 15.29
C ARG A 466 17.28 0.56 15.29
N HIS A 467 16.19 -0.18 15.23
CA HIS A 467 16.21 -1.64 15.20
C HIS A 467 16.66 -2.22 13.85
N GLY A 468 16.55 -1.43 12.76
CA GLY A 468 16.96 -1.86 11.42
C GLY A 468 16.06 -2.89 10.77
N HIS A 469 16.63 -3.73 9.90
CA HIS A 469 15.99 -4.74 9.08
C HIS A 469 15.12 -4.20 7.93
N TYR A 470 14.60 -5.11 7.06
CA TYR A 470 13.75 -4.77 5.91
C TYR A 470 12.59 -3.86 6.32
N SER A 471 12.15 -3.00 5.43
CA SER A 471 11.22 -1.89 5.62
C SER A 471 11.75 -0.70 6.46
N ALA A 472 12.85 -0.86 7.20
CA ALA A 472 13.51 0.21 7.95
C ALA A 472 14.98 0.44 7.55
N PHE A 473 15.53 -0.36 6.63
CA PHE A 473 16.84 -0.08 6.02
C PHE A 473 16.82 1.27 5.29
N VAL A 474 17.97 1.91 5.18
CA VAL A 474 18.14 3.15 4.41
C VAL A 474 17.67 2.96 2.95
N GLY A 475 17.96 1.81 2.35
CA GLY A 475 17.53 1.48 0.99
C GLY A 475 16.06 1.07 0.84
N SER A 476 15.30 0.94 1.93
CA SER A 476 13.87 0.60 1.85
C SER A 476 12.96 1.81 1.60
N GLY A 477 13.47 3.02 1.74
CA GLY A 477 12.73 4.26 1.49
C GLY A 477 13.66 5.47 1.40
N CYS A 478 13.17 6.57 0.89
CA CYS A 478 13.98 7.79 0.73
C CYS A 478 13.81 8.78 1.90
N VAL A 479 12.73 8.69 2.65
CA VAL A 479 12.40 9.55 3.79
C VAL A 479 12.50 8.74 5.08
N GLY A 480 13.11 9.31 6.11
CA GLY A 480 13.21 8.70 7.43
C GLY A 480 12.15 9.23 8.41
N HIS A 481 12.30 8.87 9.69
CA HIS A 481 11.36 9.24 10.75
C HIS A 481 11.16 10.76 10.89
N GLU A 482 12.21 11.57 10.71
CA GLU A 482 12.09 13.03 10.76
C GLU A 482 11.09 13.55 9.71
N GLY A 483 11.10 12.94 8.52
CA GLY A 483 10.13 13.26 7.47
C GLY A 483 8.76 12.67 7.75
N GLY A 484 8.67 11.52 8.42
CA GLY A 484 7.43 10.95 8.89
C GLY A 484 6.72 11.84 9.91
N ASP A 485 7.46 12.37 10.88
CA ASP A 485 6.94 13.32 11.87
C ASP A 485 6.49 14.64 11.22
N LEU A 486 7.24 15.10 10.21
CA LEU A 486 6.85 16.29 9.43
C LEU A 486 5.57 16.03 8.63
N LEU A 487 5.46 14.88 7.97
CA LEU A 487 4.27 14.48 7.21
C LEU A 487 3.04 14.45 8.11
N VAL A 488 3.12 13.86 9.30
CA VAL A 488 2.02 13.85 10.29
C VAL A 488 1.62 15.26 10.70
N ARG A 489 2.60 16.11 10.99
CA ARG A 489 2.34 17.50 11.41
C ARG A 489 1.65 18.33 10.35
N GLU A 490 2.15 18.28 9.10
CA GLU A 490 1.57 19.06 8.00
C GLU A 490 0.19 18.49 7.58
N THR A 491 0.00 17.16 7.59
CA THR A 491 -1.31 16.53 7.38
C THR A 491 -2.33 17.00 8.42
N LEU A 492 -1.97 16.98 9.71
CA LEU A 492 -2.86 17.43 10.78
C LEU A 492 -3.15 18.92 10.70
N LYS A 493 -2.17 19.73 10.35
CA LYS A 493 -2.35 21.19 10.16
C LYS A 493 -3.39 21.48 9.08
N ASP A 494 -3.33 20.76 7.96
CA ASP A 494 -4.25 20.96 6.85
C ASP A 494 -5.65 20.38 7.16
N ILE A 495 -5.75 19.12 7.63
CA ILE A 495 -7.02 18.53 8.05
C ILE A 495 -7.70 19.42 9.11
N ASN A 496 -6.98 19.77 10.19
CA ASN A 496 -7.57 20.55 11.28
C ASN A 496 -7.92 21.99 10.83
N GLY A 497 -7.19 22.54 9.86
CA GLY A 497 -7.55 23.79 9.21
C GLY A 497 -8.89 23.74 8.50
N LEU A 498 -9.13 22.66 7.71
CA LEU A 498 -10.39 22.43 7.00
C LEU A 498 -11.60 22.27 7.94
N PHE A 499 -11.39 21.78 9.17
CA PHE A 499 -12.46 21.52 10.15
C PHE A 499 -12.47 22.51 11.34
N ALA A 500 -11.65 23.54 11.33
CA ALA A 500 -11.49 24.45 12.47
C ALA A 500 -12.79 25.12 12.92
N ASP A 501 -13.65 25.51 11.97
CA ASP A 501 -14.93 26.17 12.27
C ASP A 501 -15.97 25.22 12.88
N ASP A 502 -15.83 23.92 12.66
CA ASP A 502 -16.78 22.90 13.11
C ASP A 502 -16.32 22.24 14.42
N TYR A 503 -15.06 22.44 14.80
CA TYR A 503 -14.48 21.88 16.02
C TYR A 503 -14.91 22.68 17.24
N LYS A 504 -15.67 22.03 18.16
CA LYS A 504 -16.07 22.63 19.44
C LYS A 504 -15.05 22.23 20.51
N VAL A 505 -14.26 23.19 20.95
CA VAL A 505 -13.47 23.01 22.18
C VAL A 505 -14.44 22.95 23.36
N TYR A 506 -14.51 21.82 24.04
CA TYR A 506 -15.20 21.76 25.34
C TYR A 506 -14.34 22.53 26.35
N GLU A 507 -14.76 23.74 26.69
CA GLU A 507 -14.22 24.41 27.87
C GLU A 507 -14.65 23.62 29.10
N TYR A 508 -13.68 22.96 29.76
CA TYR A 508 -13.91 22.48 31.12
C TYR A 508 -14.24 23.71 31.98
N LYS A 509 -15.49 23.84 32.36
CA LYS A 509 -15.84 24.74 33.45
C LYS A 509 -15.31 24.12 34.72
N GLU A 510 -14.32 24.77 35.36
CA GLU A 510 -13.82 24.43 36.69
C GLU A 510 -14.94 24.41 37.71
#